data_6a34254fdbde0187758cd620e01bce69
#
_entry.id   6a34254fdbde0187758cd620e01bce69
#
_cell.length_a   1.000
_cell.length_b   1.000
_cell.length_c   1.000
_cell.angle_alpha   90.00
_cell.angle_beta   90.00
_cell.angle_gamma   90.00
#
_symmetry.space_group_name_H-M   'P 1'
#
loop_
_entity.id
_entity.type
_entity.pdbx_description
1 polymer ?
#
loop_
_entity_poly.entity_id
_entity_poly.type
_entity_poly.pdbx_seq_one_letter_code
_entity_poly.pdbx_strand_id
1 'polypeptide(L)'
;MSRFNLTSPAGRLRTWLDYLVRDHAFLRFGFSNAHWLGPDLVRTNQPSPRQLAYWKRRGIRTVINLRGARDESYYALERDACARLGLTLIDAPLDSRDPPSADRVRRAAELFRTIAYPALIHCKSGADRAGLMAVLYRHVHLGEPMAIARAELGKRTLHSKEGLTGVLDYTLDRYEAEGAPLGLDFLQWVERPDYDPKAVRADFKASWWGTLLTERVLRRE
;
A
#
# COMPACT_ATOMS: atom_id res chain seq x y z
N MET A 1 21.68 16.43 5.47
CA MET A 1 21.42 16.92 4.10
C MET A 1 20.93 15.76 3.25
N SER A 2 19.89 15.93 2.44
CA SER A 2 19.42 14.86 1.54
C SER A 2 20.50 14.53 0.50
N ARG A 3 20.67 13.23 0.23
CA ARG A 3 21.57 12.71 -0.81
C ARG A 3 21.19 13.19 -2.21
N PHE A 4 19.90 13.54 -2.41
CA PHE A 4 19.34 13.95 -3.69
C PHE A 4 19.07 15.46 -3.70
N ASN A 5 19.90 16.19 -4.45
CA ASN A 5 19.80 17.63 -4.60
C ASN A 5 19.08 17.96 -5.91
N LEU A 6 17.92 18.63 -5.81
CA LEU A 6 17.11 19.05 -6.96
C LEU A 6 17.27 20.55 -7.31
N THR A 7 18.18 21.28 -6.63
CA THR A 7 18.37 22.71 -6.88
C THR A 7 19.29 22.99 -8.08
N SER A 8 20.23 22.06 -8.37
CA SER A 8 21.14 22.20 -9.51
C SER A 8 20.75 21.27 -10.68
N PRO A 9 21.03 21.66 -11.94
CA PRO A 9 20.79 20.81 -13.11
C PRO A 9 21.47 19.44 -13.01
N ALA A 10 22.73 19.39 -12.59
CA ALA A 10 23.49 18.17 -12.42
C ALA A 10 22.90 17.26 -11.31
N GLY A 11 22.44 17.84 -10.20
CA GLY A 11 21.79 17.13 -9.13
C GLY A 11 20.43 16.54 -9.58
N ARG A 12 19.65 17.29 -10.35
CA ARG A 12 18.41 16.80 -10.97
C ARG A 12 18.69 15.62 -11.90
N LEU A 13 19.65 15.74 -12.80
CA LEU A 13 20.00 14.65 -13.72
C LEU A 13 20.41 13.39 -12.96
N ARG A 14 21.30 13.52 -11.95
CA ARG A 14 21.70 12.39 -11.11
C ARG A 14 20.53 11.74 -10.39
N THR A 15 19.62 12.53 -9.83
CA THR A 15 18.43 12.02 -9.15
C THR A 15 17.50 11.28 -10.12
N TRP A 16 17.30 11.79 -11.32
CA TRP A 16 16.52 11.12 -12.35
C TRP A 16 17.17 9.81 -12.84
N LEU A 17 18.47 9.77 -13.01
CA LEU A 17 19.19 8.54 -13.37
C LEU A 17 19.07 7.48 -12.27
N ASP A 18 19.25 7.86 -11.00
CA ASP A 18 19.07 6.96 -9.86
C ASP A 18 17.62 6.44 -9.81
N TYR A 19 16.61 7.31 -9.99
CA TYR A 19 15.20 6.94 -10.04
C TYR A 19 14.90 5.94 -11.16
N LEU A 20 15.46 6.17 -12.35
CA LEU A 20 15.26 5.26 -13.50
C LEU A 20 15.89 3.89 -13.26
N VAL A 21 17.16 3.88 -12.82
CA VAL A 21 17.96 2.65 -12.75
C VAL A 21 17.73 1.89 -11.45
N ARG A 22 17.83 2.54 -10.29
CA ARG A 22 17.73 1.85 -8.99
C ARG A 22 16.30 1.56 -8.54
N ASP A 23 15.38 2.51 -8.76
CA ASP A 23 13.98 2.27 -8.44
C ASP A 23 13.21 1.56 -9.58
N HIS A 24 13.89 1.32 -10.72
CA HIS A 24 13.31 0.72 -11.93
C HIS A 24 12.06 1.46 -12.42
N ALA A 25 12.11 2.79 -12.37
CA ALA A 25 10.95 3.63 -12.69
C ALA A 25 10.48 3.49 -14.13
N PHE A 26 11.39 3.14 -15.06
CA PHE A 26 11.06 2.94 -16.47
C PHE A 26 9.97 1.88 -16.68
N LEU A 27 9.88 0.86 -15.81
CA LEU A 27 8.83 -0.17 -15.86
C LEU A 27 7.43 0.39 -15.56
N ARG A 28 7.34 1.58 -14.96
CA ARG A 28 6.07 2.20 -14.54
C ARG A 28 5.61 3.35 -15.44
N PHE A 29 6.38 3.70 -16.46
CA PHE A 29 5.99 4.84 -17.33
C PHE A 29 4.79 4.54 -18.22
N GLY A 30 4.67 3.31 -18.68
CA GLY A 30 3.55 2.84 -19.49
C GLY A 30 2.40 2.19 -18.71
N PHE A 31 2.56 2.04 -17.37
CA PHE A 31 1.62 1.30 -16.55
C PHE A 31 1.48 1.93 -15.16
N SER A 32 0.26 2.32 -14.79
CA SER A 32 -0.01 3.02 -13.53
C SER A 32 -0.66 2.16 -12.45
N ASN A 33 -1.14 0.96 -12.77
CA ASN A 33 -1.96 0.13 -11.87
C ASN A 33 -3.04 0.96 -11.14
N ALA A 34 -3.71 1.83 -11.89
CA ALA A 34 -4.64 2.80 -11.36
C ALA A 34 -6.05 2.22 -11.28
N HIS A 35 -6.64 2.22 -10.08
CA HIS A 35 -8.02 1.78 -9.83
C HIS A 35 -8.70 2.76 -8.88
N TRP A 36 -9.85 3.28 -9.28
CA TRP A 36 -10.69 4.10 -8.42
C TRP A 36 -11.46 3.24 -7.41
N LEU A 37 -11.49 3.68 -6.17
CA LEU A 37 -12.21 3.05 -5.06
C LEU A 37 -13.53 3.79 -4.74
N GLY A 38 -14.08 4.44 -5.71
CA GLY A 38 -15.20 5.36 -5.62
C GLY A 38 -14.83 6.68 -6.28
N PRO A 39 -15.60 7.76 -6.08
CA PRO A 39 -15.34 9.05 -6.72
C PRO A 39 -14.11 9.77 -6.13
N ASP A 40 -13.73 9.46 -4.89
CA ASP A 40 -12.86 10.31 -4.09
C ASP A 40 -11.45 9.74 -3.84
N LEU A 41 -11.23 8.44 -4.07
CA LEU A 41 -9.93 7.82 -3.83
C LEU A 41 -9.49 6.94 -5.01
N VAL A 42 -8.27 7.16 -5.47
CA VAL A 42 -7.61 6.31 -6.46
C VAL A 42 -6.36 5.65 -5.87
N ARG A 43 -6.17 4.37 -6.15
CA ARG A 43 -4.91 3.66 -5.86
C ARG A 43 -4.06 3.56 -7.11
N THR A 44 -2.72 3.64 -6.97
CA THR A 44 -1.78 3.52 -8.10
C THR A 44 -0.46 2.85 -7.67
N ASN A 45 0.42 2.57 -8.65
CA ASN A 45 1.84 2.39 -8.37
C ASN A 45 2.52 3.75 -8.07
N GLN A 46 3.84 3.74 -7.78
CA GLN A 46 4.61 4.99 -7.55
C GLN A 46 4.47 5.93 -8.75
N PRO A 47 3.80 7.09 -8.60
CA PRO A 47 3.65 8.04 -9.70
C PRO A 47 4.96 8.79 -9.97
N SER A 48 5.26 9.02 -11.23
CA SER A 48 6.30 9.96 -11.65
C SER A 48 5.81 11.41 -11.48
N PRO A 49 6.70 12.42 -11.50
CA PRO A 49 6.31 13.84 -11.49
C PRO A 49 5.30 14.22 -12.59
N ARG A 50 5.40 13.61 -13.79
CA ARG A 50 4.43 13.80 -14.87
C ARG A 50 3.07 13.20 -14.56
N GLN A 51 3.04 12.01 -13.96
CA GLN A 51 1.80 11.38 -13.53
C GLN A 51 1.16 12.14 -12.36
N LEU A 52 1.93 12.72 -11.43
CA LEU A 52 1.38 13.59 -10.38
C LEU A 52 0.73 14.85 -11.00
N ALA A 53 1.34 15.47 -12.01
CA ALA A 53 0.73 16.59 -12.74
C ALA A 53 -0.55 16.17 -13.47
N TYR A 54 -0.61 14.97 -14.04
CA TYR A 54 -1.83 14.41 -14.62
C TYR A 54 -2.93 14.23 -13.56
N TRP A 55 -2.62 13.65 -12.41
CA TRP A 55 -3.56 13.45 -11.32
C TRP A 55 -4.05 14.77 -10.70
N LYS A 56 -3.16 15.77 -10.58
CA LYS A 56 -3.55 17.12 -10.16
C LYS A 56 -4.62 17.73 -11.09
N ARG A 57 -4.45 17.60 -12.41
CA ARG A 57 -5.47 18.07 -13.38
C ARG A 57 -6.79 17.32 -13.28
N ARG A 58 -6.79 16.10 -12.74
CA ARG A 58 -8.01 15.32 -12.45
C ARG A 58 -8.59 15.59 -11.06
N GLY A 59 -8.12 16.62 -10.39
CA GLY A 59 -8.67 17.11 -9.15
C GLY A 59 -8.01 16.54 -7.89
N ILE A 60 -7.04 15.62 -7.97
CA ILE A 60 -6.36 15.09 -6.79
C ILE A 60 -5.76 16.23 -5.96
N ARG A 61 -6.00 16.19 -4.66
CA ARG A 61 -5.55 17.17 -3.66
C ARG A 61 -4.52 16.59 -2.71
N THR A 62 -4.69 15.32 -2.33
CA THR A 62 -3.81 14.62 -1.39
C THR A 62 -3.17 13.40 -2.04
N VAL A 63 -1.87 13.20 -1.78
CA VAL A 63 -1.10 12.02 -2.17
C VAL A 63 -0.65 11.31 -0.90
N ILE A 64 -0.98 10.03 -0.77
CA ILE A 64 -0.65 9.19 0.37
C ILE A 64 0.42 8.19 -0.04
N ASN A 65 1.63 8.41 0.46
CA ASN A 65 2.80 7.58 0.19
C ASN A 65 2.91 6.44 1.21
N LEU A 66 2.62 5.21 0.79
CA LEU A 66 2.72 4.01 1.63
C LEU A 66 4.15 3.42 1.70
N ARG A 67 5.12 4.04 1.03
CA ARG A 67 6.55 3.68 1.14
C ARG A 67 7.23 4.41 2.32
N GLY A 68 6.63 5.51 2.77
CA GLY A 68 7.16 6.40 3.80
C GLY A 68 8.27 7.32 3.30
N ALA A 69 8.58 8.32 4.12
CA ALA A 69 9.70 9.23 3.87
C ALA A 69 11.03 8.48 3.93
N ARG A 70 11.82 8.58 2.86
CA ARG A 70 13.14 7.95 2.76
C ARG A 70 14.08 8.87 1.99
N ASP A 71 15.38 8.80 2.27
CA ASP A 71 16.41 9.49 1.47
C ASP A 71 16.71 8.71 0.17
N GLU A 72 15.69 8.68 -0.71
CA GLU A 72 15.68 7.96 -1.97
C GLU A 72 15.22 8.88 -3.10
N SER A 73 15.70 8.62 -4.32
CA SER A 73 15.44 9.47 -5.50
C SER A 73 13.96 9.60 -5.82
N TYR A 74 13.19 8.51 -5.73
CA TYR A 74 11.75 8.53 -5.98
C TYR A 74 11.03 9.47 -5.00
N TYR A 75 11.42 9.46 -3.72
CA TYR A 75 10.79 10.30 -2.71
C TYR A 75 11.18 11.77 -2.87
N ALA A 76 12.45 12.04 -3.21
CA ALA A 76 12.90 13.40 -3.48
C ALA A 76 12.13 14.03 -4.66
N LEU A 77 11.96 13.28 -5.76
CA LEU A 77 11.20 13.71 -6.95
C LEU A 77 9.71 13.89 -6.66
N GLU A 78 9.13 12.99 -5.87
CA GLU A 78 7.72 13.06 -5.47
C GLU A 78 7.44 14.27 -4.60
N ARG A 79 8.24 14.48 -3.55
CA ARG A 79 8.13 15.63 -2.65
C ARG A 79 8.26 16.96 -3.40
N ASP A 80 9.26 17.08 -4.28
CA ASP A 80 9.47 18.28 -5.12
C ASP A 80 8.26 18.51 -6.05
N ALA A 81 7.75 17.44 -6.68
CA ALA A 81 6.60 17.54 -7.57
C ALA A 81 5.32 17.93 -6.80
N CYS A 82 5.05 17.30 -5.66
CA CYS A 82 3.89 17.63 -4.83
C CYS A 82 3.94 19.10 -4.39
N ALA A 83 5.10 19.57 -3.91
CA ALA A 83 5.27 20.97 -3.50
C ALA A 83 5.00 21.95 -4.66
N ARG A 84 5.57 21.70 -5.84
CA ARG A 84 5.35 22.55 -7.03
C ARG A 84 3.92 22.52 -7.56
N LEU A 85 3.22 21.41 -7.39
CA LEU A 85 1.85 21.24 -7.88
C LEU A 85 0.79 21.65 -6.84
N GLY A 86 1.19 22.04 -5.61
CA GLY A 86 0.26 22.31 -4.52
C GLY A 86 -0.57 21.08 -4.14
N LEU A 87 0.09 19.91 -4.11
CA LEU A 87 -0.48 18.65 -3.59
C LEU A 87 -0.03 18.44 -2.15
N THR A 88 -0.93 18.04 -1.28
CA THR A 88 -0.58 17.61 0.07
C THR A 88 0.02 16.21 0.00
N LEU A 89 1.29 16.05 0.41
CA LEU A 89 1.94 14.73 0.51
C LEU A 89 1.91 14.26 1.95
N ILE A 90 1.38 13.06 2.18
CA ILE A 90 1.28 12.42 3.50
C ILE A 90 2.01 11.08 3.45
N ASP A 91 2.97 10.89 4.35
CA ASP A 91 3.67 9.63 4.51
C ASP A 91 2.95 8.74 5.53
N ALA A 92 2.40 7.62 5.05
CA ALA A 92 1.68 6.63 5.84
C ALA A 92 2.26 5.22 5.59
N PRO A 93 3.48 4.93 6.09
CA PRO A 93 4.19 3.70 5.74
C PRO A 93 3.45 2.44 6.21
N LEU A 94 3.28 1.49 5.29
CA LEU A 94 2.79 0.13 5.53
C LEU A 94 3.85 -0.89 5.12
N ASP A 95 3.77 -2.09 5.71
CA ASP A 95 4.57 -3.23 5.30
C ASP A 95 3.74 -4.17 4.41
N SER A 96 4.40 -4.78 3.42
CA SER A 96 3.75 -5.75 2.53
C SER A 96 3.98 -7.20 2.96
N ARG A 97 4.82 -7.42 3.97
CA ARG A 97 5.25 -8.75 4.42
C ARG A 97 5.04 -8.95 5.92
N ASP A 98 4.27 -8.07 6.53
CA ASP A 98 3.88 -8.11 7.93
C ASP A 98 2.41 -7.77 8.08
N PRO A 99 1.70 -8.42 9.02
CA PRO A 99 0.36 -8.01 9.42
C PRO A 99 0.38 -6.56 9.91
N PRO A 100 -0.65 -5.76 9.64
CA PRO A 100 -0.72 -4.40 10.15
C PRO A 100 -0.88 -4.40 11.67
N SER A 101 -0.16 -3.54 12.37
CA SER A 101 -0.41 -3.28 13.80
C SER A 101 -1.68 -2.45 14.00
N ALA A 102 -2.30 -2.55 15.18
CA ALA A 102 -3.46 -1.74 15.56
C ALA A 102 -3.22 -0.23 15.35
N ASP A 103 -2.03 0.25 15.75
CA ASP A 103 -1.64 1.66 15.55
C ASP A 103 -1.66 2.08 14.08
N ARG A 104 -1.18 1.23 13.16
CA ARG A 104 -1.20 1.52 11.71
C ARG A 104 -2.61 1.55 11.14
N VAL A 105 -3.47 0.64 11.57
CA VAL A 105 -4.88 0.61 11.12
C VAL A 105 -5.63 1.83 11.67
N ARG A 106 -5.42 2.19 12.93
CA ARG A 106 -6.01 3.38 13.55
C ARG A 106 -5.59 4.65 12.82
N ARG A 107 -4.29 4.81 12.53
CA ARG A 107 -3.78 5.96 11.75
C ARG A 107 -4.36 6.00 10.34
N ALA A 108 -4.56 4.87 9.68
CA ALA A 108 -5.22 4.82 8.38
C ALA A 108 -6.69 5.27 8.48
N ALA A 109 -7.43 4.79 9.47
CA ALA A 109 -8.81 5.20 9.72
C ALA A 109 -8.93 6.71 9.99
N GLU A 110 -8.03 7.26 10.82
CA GLU A 110 -7.98 8.69 11.11
C GLU A 110 -7.62 9.51 9.86
N LEU A 111 -6.63 9.04 9.10
CA LEU A 111 -6.21 9.66 7.85
C LEU A 111 -7.39 9.82 6.89
N PHE A 112 -8.17 8.77 6.67
CA PHE A 112 -9.34 8.82 5.78
C PHE A 112 -10.43 9.80 6.23
N ARG A 113 -10.53 10.10 7.53
CA ARG A 113 -11.49 11.08 8.04
C ARG A 113 -11.03 12.53 7.89
N THR A 114 -9.72 12.77 7.80
CA THR A 114 -9.14 14.11 7.93
C THR A 114 -8.54 14.68 6.66
N ILE A 115 -8.25 13.85 5.65
CA ILE A 115 -7.61 14.32 4.40
C ILE A 115 -8.55 15.11 3.50
N ALA A 116 -7.94 15.95 2.66
CA ALA A 116 -8.66 16.63 1.59
C ALA A 116 -8.79 15.71 0.35
N TYR A 117 -10.01 15.34 0.03
CA TYR A 117 -10.35 14.57 -1.18
C TYR A 117 -10.51 15.46 -2.43
N PRO A 118 -10.42 14.91 -3.66
CA PRO A 118 -10.02 13.55 -4.00
C PRO A 118 -8.56 13.26 -3.68
N ALA A 119 -8.26 12.00 -3.29
CA ALA A 119 -6.93 11.58 -2.87
C ALA A 119 -6.37 10.42 -3.73
N LEU A 120 -5.05 10.29 -3.73
CA LEU A 120 -4.33 9.21 -4.38
C LEU A 120 -3.49 8.46 -3.35
N ILE A 121 -3.65 7.14 -3.27
CA ILE A 121 -2.77 6.27 -2.49
C ILE A 121 -1.84 5.50 -3.42
N HIS A 122 -0.58 5.33 -3.03
CA HIS A 122 0.37 4.53 -3.80
C HIS A 122 1.42 3.82 -2.93
N CYS A 123 1.97 2.76 -3.53
CA CYS A 123 3.21 2.15 -3.04
C CYS A 123 4.22 2.01 -4.20
N LYS A 124 5.06 0.99 -4.28
CA LYS A 124 5.98 0.81 -5.42
C LYS A 124 5.25 0.26 -6.65
N SER A 125 4.57 -0.88 -6.50
CA SER A 125 3.84 -1.58 -7.59
C SER A 125 2.35 -1.23 -7.66
N GLY A 126 1.78 -0.66 -6.59
CA GLY A 126 0.35 -0.48 -6.46
C GLY A 126 -0.40 -1.75 -6.05
N ALA A 127 0.29 -2.85 -5.77
CA ALA A 127 -0.31 -4.16 -5.46
C ALA A 127 -0.62 -4.32 -3.96
N ASP A 128 0.37 -4.67 -3.16
CA ASP A 128 0.18 -5.18 -1.80
C ASP A 128 -0.21 -4.10 -0.79
N ARG A 129 0.68 -3.12 -0.54
CA ARG A 129 0.42 -2.03 0.44
C ARG A 129 -0.73 -1.14 0.02
N ALA A 130 -0.81 -0.81 -1.27
CA ALA A 130 -1.95 -0.06 -1.81
C ALA A 130 -3.23 -0.90 -1.79
N GLY A 131 -3.12 -2.22 -1.94
CA GLY A 131 -4.23 -3.16 -1.78
C GLY A 131 -4.75 -3.18 -0.35
N LEU A 132 -3.88 -3.40 0.63
CA LEU A 132 -4.27 -3.36 2.04
C LEU A 132 -4.90 -2.01 2.43
N MET A 133 -4.29 -0.89 2.02
CA MET A 133 -4.85 0.44 2.30
C MET A 133 -6.22 0.64 1.66
N ALA A 134 -6.44 0.07 0.47
CA ALA A 134 -7.73 0.09 -0.21
C ALA A 134 -8.78 -0.77 0.51
N VAL A 135 -8.40 -1.94 1.04
CA VAL A 135 -9.26 -2.76 1.91
C VAL A 135 -9.69 -1.97 3.15
N LEU A 136 -8.73 -1.33 3.83
CA LEU A 136 -9.02 -0.50 5.01
C LEU A 136 -9.95 0.68 4.67
N TYR A 137 -9.74 1.33 3.54
CA TYR A 137 -10.62 2.40 3.08
C TYR A 137 -12.06 1.90 2.87
N ARG A 138 -12.23 0.79 2.13
CA ARG A 138 -13.56 0.24 1.86
C ARG A 138 -14.24 -0.29 3.12
N HIS A 139 -13.53 -1.09 3.91
CA HIS A 139 -14.13 -1.76 5.05
C HIS A 139 -14.28 -0.83 6.27
N VAL A 140 -13.18 -0.16 6.67
CA VAL A 140 -13.18 0.63 7.92
C VAL A 140 -13.77 2.03 7.72
N HIS A 141 -13.53 2.65 6.54
CA HIS A 141 -14.01 4.04 6.30
C HIS A 141 -15.39 4.09 5.63
N LEU A 142 -15.62 3.25 4.60
CA LEU A 142 -16.91 3.21 3.90
C LEU A 142 -17.91 2.23 4.52
N GLY A 143 -17.49 1.37 5.46
CA GLY A 143 -18.36 0.36 6.08
C GLY A 143 -18.75 -0.80 5.16
N GLU A 144 -18.03 -1.02 4.05
CA GLU A 144 -18.32 -2.11 3.13
C GLU A 144 -17.99 -3.48 3.78
N PRO A 145 -18.77 -4.54 3.49
CA PRO A 145 -18.46 -5.89 3.95
C PRO A 145 -17.04 -6.31 3.55
N MET A 146 -16.30 -7.01 4.42
CA MET A 146 -14.94 -7.48 4.14
C MET A 146 -14.88 -8.33 2.87
N ALA A 147 -15.87 -9.17 2.62
CA ALA A 147 -15.95 -9.97 1.39
C ALA A 147 -15.88 -9.14 0.09
N ILE A 148 -16.37 -7.88 0.12
CA ILE A 148 -16.27 -6.94 -1.00
C ILE A 148 -14.91 -6.22 -0.95
N ALA A 149 -14.53 -5.69 0.21
CA ALA A 149 -13.33 -4.88 0.38
C ALA A 149 -12.04 -5.66 0.05
N ARG A 150 -11.96 -6.95 0.44
CA ARG A 150 -10.77 -7.80 0.20
C ARG A 150 -10.45 -8.03 -1.27
N ALA A 151 -11.38 -7.78 -2.20
CA ALA A 151 -11.13 -7.86 -3.64
C ALA A 151 -10.04 -6.87 -4.12
N GLU A 152 -9.71 -5.87 -3.30
CA GLU A 152 -8.59 -4.96 -3.56
C GLU A 152 -7.20 -5.61 -3.38
N LEU A 153 -7.12 -6.76 -2.69
CA LEU A 153 -5.97 -7.67 -2.67
C LEU A 153 -6.24 -8.83 -3.63
N GLY A 154 -6.04 -8.61 -4.93
CA GLY A 154 -6.33 -9.61 -5.93
C GLY A 154 -5.50 -9.49 -7.21
N LYS A 155 -5.60 -10.49 -8.09
CA LYS A 155 -4.84 -10.55 -9.35
C LYS A 155 -5.09 -9.34 -10.26
N ARG A 156 -6.30 -8.79 -10.25
CA ARG A 156 -6.66 -7.58 -11.03
C ARG A 156 -5.77 -6.39 -10.68
N THR A 157 -5.32 -6.30 -9.44
CA THR A 157 -4.46 -5.24 -8.92
C THR A 157 -3.02 -5.69 -8.73
N LEU A 158 -2.64 -6.81 -9.36
CA LEU A 158 -1.30 -7.42 -9.36
C LEU A 158 -0.86 -7.95 -7.98
N HIS A 159 -1.77 -8.13 -7.04
CA HIS A 159 -1.45 -8.81 -5.79
C HIS A 159 -1.47 -10.33 -6.00
N SER A 160 -0.51 -11.03 -5.37
CA SER A 160 -0.47 -12.50 -5.30
C SER A 160 -0.32 -12.93 -3.85
N LYS A 161 -1.18 -13.86 -3.44
CA LYS A 161 -1.09 -14.51 -2.12
C LYS A 161 0.00 -15.59 -2.06
N GLU A 162 0.58 -15.95 -3.20
CA GLU A 162 1.58 -17.00 -3.35
C GLU A 162 2.98 -16.50 -2.96
N GLY A 163 3.24 -16.20 -1.72
CA GLY A 163 4.53 -15.71 -1.28
C GLY A 163 4.44 -14.97 0.05
N LEU A 164 5.50 -14.25 0.41
CA LEU A 164 5.55 -13.55 1.69
C LEU A 164 4.47 -12.46 1.84
N THR A 165 3.95 -11.95 0.74
CA THR A 165 2.86 -10.95 0.74
C THR A 165 1.50 -11.56 1.05
N GLY A 166 1.35 -12.87 0.92
CA GLY A 166 0.15 -13.62 1.32
C GLY A 166 -0.18 -13.53 2.82
N VAL A 167 0.76 -13.02 3.64
CA VAL A 167 0.47 -12.69 5.04
C VAL A 167 -0.66 -11.68 5.18
N LEU A 168 -0.87 -10.82 4.18
CA LEU A 168 -1.97 -9.86 4.18
C LEU A 168 -3.31 -10.58 4.02
N ASP A 169 -3.41 -11.52 3.07
CA ASP A 169 -4.60 -12.36 2.91
C ASP A 169 -4.86 -13.20 4.14
N TYR A 170 -3.82 -13.85 4.67
CA TYR A 170 -3.91 -14.64 5.90
C TYR A 170 -4.43 -13.82 7.08
N THR A 171 -4.02 -12.56 7.20
CA THR A 171 -4.53 -11.66 8.24
C THR A 171 -6.02 -11.36 8.05
N LEU A 172 -6.47 -11.16 6.81
CA LEU A 172 -7.89 -10.95 6.52
C LEU A 172 -8.70 -12.24 6.75
N ASP A 173 -8.16 -13.41 6.38
CA ASP A 173 -8.80 -14.71 6.65
C ASP A 173 -8.99 -14.93 8.16
N ARG A 174 -7.99 -14.58 8.98
CA ARG A 174 -8.11 -14.64 10.45
C ARG A 174 -9.17 -13.67 10.97
N TYR A 175 -9.22 -12.46 10.48
CA TYR A 175 -10.27 -11.51 10.85
C TYR A 175 -11.67 -12.07 10.51
N GLU A 176 -11.85 -12.63 9.33
CA GLU A 176 -13.14 -13.21 8.91
C GLU A 176 -13.54 -14.41 9.79
N ALA A 177 -12.56 -15.16 10.30
CA ALA A 177 -12.81 -16.30 11.22
C ALA A 177 -13.03 -15.88 12.69
N GLU A 178 -12.33 -14.84 13.16
CA GLU A 178 -12.25 -14.50 14.58
C GLU A 178 -13.00 -13.21 14.96
N GLY A 179 -13.00 -12.21 14.10
CA GLY A 179 -13.57 -10.86 14.38
C GLY A 179 -14.96 -10.68 13.81
N ALA A 180 -15.15 -11.04 12.54
CA ALA A 180 -16.42 -10.85 11.85
C ALA A 180 -17.61 -11.58 12.51
N PRO A 181 -17.46 -12.82 13.02
CA PRO A 181 -18.57 -13.51 13.76
C PRO A 181 -18.95 -12.81 15.06
N LEU A 182 -18.06 -11.99 15.62
CA LEU A 182 -18.32 -11.19 16.82
C LEU A 182 -18.91 -9.81 16.49
N GLY A 183 -19.16 -9.51 15.23
CA GLY A 183 -19.67 -8.21 14.78
C GLY A 183 -18.64 -7.07 14.85
N LEU A 184 -17.36 -7.40 15.00
CA LEU A 184 -16.28 -6.41 15.03
C LEU A 184 -15.88 -6.00 13.61
N ASP A 185 -15.58 -4.71 13.40
CA ASP A 185 -14.87 -4.30 12.21
C ASP A 185 -13.36 -4.66 12.32
N PHE A 186 -12.61 -4.46 11.23
CA PHE A 186 -11.20 -4.83 11.21
C PHE A 186 -10.35 -4.02 12.19
N LEU A 187 -10.67 -2.74 12.42
CA LEU A 187 -9.98 -1.90 13.40
C LEU A 187 -10.22 -2.40 14.82
N GLN A 188 -11.49 -2.65 15.17
CA GLN A 188 -11.87 -3.19 16.47
C GLN A 188 -11.21 -4.55 16.74
N TRP A 189 -11.11 -5.40 15.72
CA TRP A 189 -10.46 -6.71 15.84
C TRP A 189 -8.95 -6.60 16.12
N VAL A 190 -8.22 -5.74 15.38
CA VAL A 190 -6.77 -5.57 15.60
C VAL A 190 -6.46 -4.80 16.91
N GLU A 191 -7.44 -4.10 17.50
CA GLU A 191 -7.30 -3.43 18.79
C GLU A 191 -7.55 -4.35 20.00
N ARG A 192 -7.95 -5.59 19.77
CA ARG A 192 -8.13 -6.56 20.86
C ARG A 192 -6.79 -6.83 21.56
N PRO A 193 -6.81 -7.05 22.89
CA PRO A 193 -5.60 -7.34 23.66
C PRO A 193 -4.86 -8.61 23.23
N ASP A 194 -5.57 -9.55 22.62
CA ASP A 194 -5.07 -10.84 22.14
C ASP A 194 -4.57 -10.80 20.69
N TYR A 195 -4.71 -9.67 19.97
CA TYR A 195 -4.15 -9.52 18.64
C TYR A 195 -2.64 -9.22 18.72
N ASP A 196 -1.84 -10.16 18.24
CA ASP A 196 -0.39 -9.97 18.07
C ASP A 196 0.03 -10.17 16.60
N PRO A 197 0.44 -9.11 15.89
CA PRO A 197 0.89 -9.23 14.50
C PRO A 197 2.12 -10.12 14.34
N LYS A 198 2.96 -10.27 15.38
CA LYS A 198 4.12 -11.18 15.34
C LYS A 198 3.68 -12.64 15.38
N ALA A 199 2.68 -12.97 16.22
CA ALA A 199 2.08 -14.30 16.27
C ALA A 199 1.41 -14.64 14.94
N VAL A 200 0.58 -13.74 14.39
CA VAL A 200 -0.05 -13.90 13.06
C VAL A 200 0.97 -14.17 11.97
N ARG A 201 2.10 -13.44 11.98
CA ARG A 201 3.20 -13.68 11.03
C ARG A 201 3.87 -15.02 11.21
N ALA A 202 4.07 -15.46 12.45
CA ALA A 202 4.69 -16.75 12.76
C ALA A 202 3.80 -17.90 12.27
N ASP A 203 2.50 -17.84 12.55
CA ASP A 203 1.51 -18.82 12.12
C ASP A 203 1.42 -18.89 10.58
N PHE A 204 1.39 -17.74 9.90
CA PHE A 204 1.45 -17.69 8.43
C PHE A 204 2.68 -18.39 7.87
N LYS A 205 3.87 -18.13 8.44
CA LYS A 205 5.11 -18.77 7.99
C LYS A 205 5.07 -20.29 8.21
N ALA A 206 4.59 -20.76 9.35
CA ALA A 206 4.47 -22.18 9.63
C ALA A 206 3.54 -22.88 8.64
N SER A 207 2.37 -22.29 8.37
CA SER A 207 1.42 -22.76 7.37
C SER A 207 2.01 -22.79 5.96
N TRP A 208 2.68 -21.72 5.54
CA TRP A 208 3.28 -21.59 4.21
C TRP A 208 4.40 -22.61 3.97
N TRP A 209 5.27 -22.84 4.96
CA TRP A 209 6.31 -23.88 4.90
C TRP A 209 5.71 -25.28 4.89
N GLY A 210 4.65 -25.52 5.66
CA GLY A 210 3.93 -26.79 5.65
C GLY A 210 3.39 -27.14 4.26
N THR A 211 2.72 -26.18 3.62
CA THR A 211 2.18 -26.36 2.26
C THR A 211 3.27 -26.60 1.23
N LEU A 212 4.37 -25.83 1.26
CA LEU A 212 5.51 -25.99 0.35
C LEU A 212 6.18 -27.36 0.47
N LEU A 213 6.35 -27.87 1.70
CA LEU A 213 6.92 -29.18 1.96
C LEU A 213 5.99 -30.28 1.45
N THR A 214 4.69 -30.19 1.73
CA THR A 214 3.68 -31.16 1.31
C THR A 214 3.58 -31.23 -0.20
N GLU A 215 3.50 -30.09 -0.90
CA GLU A 215 3.45 -30.05 -2.37
C GLU A 215 4.73 -30.59 -3.04
N ARG A 216 5.91 -30.34 -2.45
CA ARG A 216 7.16 -30.88 -3.00
C ARG A 216 7.35 -32.37 -2.71
N VAL A 217 6.82 -32.87 -1.61
CA VAL A 217 6.93 -34.30 -1.22
C VAL A 217 5.88 -35.13 -1.94
N LEU A 218 4.62 -34.65 -2.03
CA LEU A 218 3.51 -35.40 -2.66
C LEU A 218 3.50 -35.36 -4.19
N ARG A 219 4.22 -34.44 -4.85
CA ARG A 219 4.41 -34.44 -6.33
C ARG A 219 5.51 -35.40 -6.81
N ARG A 220 6.00 -36.30 -5.95
CA ARG A 220 6.99 -37.33 -6.29
C ARG A 220 6.43 -38.75 -6.34
N GLU A 221 5.12 -38.91 -6.32
CA GLU A 221 4.46 -40.19 -6.63
C GLU A 221 3.67 -40.09 -7.93
#